data_2faeb6d009ec1d92a72db960e73854d6
#
_entry.id   2faeb6d009ec1d92a72db960e73854d6
#
_cell.length_a   1.000
_cell.length_b   1.000
_cell.length_c   1.000
_cell.angle_alpha   90.00
_cell.angle_beta   90.00
_cell.angle_gamma   90.00
#
_symmetry.space_group_name_H-M   'P 1'
#
loop_
_entity.id
_entity.type
_entity.pdbx_description
1 polymer ?
#
loop_
_entity_poly.entity_id
_entity_poly.type
_entity_poly.pdbx_seq_one_letter_code
_entity_poly.pdbx_strand_id
1 'polypeptide(L)'
;PEWLGQTLGEIQNVLAPLSSPNDQKRWNQRLKDLEDVLKPNTLWRAPHTSATKGIPSVRIHPNYILEVEGEHRALPLNQTISEALLCGTERLPGIAEFIQLEGRVVEEKGYKPEQIEVLFENWKRCVPASWTSRKALSTVLGGAWIWRYYDVLVVTAESVLYGDEARYDSSQKWLKDVSRLQAHLGVLRVWKSGVWVGITTMVVAYYAWQLETLSTINSVGLAVLGSIISIGSNLLYWKKDPPAF
;
A
#
# COMPACT_ATOMS: atom_id res chain seq x y z
N PRO A 1 14.38 16.14 7.13
CA PRO A 1 13.46 15.00 6.90
C PRO A 1 13.60 13.90 7.96
N GLU A 2 14.83 13.62 8.44
CA GLU A 2 15.11 12.51 9.39
C GLU A 2 14.23 12.55 10.64
N TRP A 3 14.29 13.66 11.38
CA TRP A 3 13.57 13.82 12.64
C TRP A 3 12.06 13.72 12.50
N LEU A 4 11.49 14.11 11.35
CA LEU A 4 10.04 14.09 11.14
C LEU A 4 9.51 12.66 11.04
N GLY A 5 10.20 11.79 10.29
CA GLY A 5 9.87 10.37 10.23
C GLY A 5 10.04 9.68 11.58
N GLN A 6 11.13 9.99 12.27
CA GLN A 6 11.39 9.47 13.61
C GLN A 6 10.29 9.88 14.60
N THR A 7 9.94 11.17 14.67
CA THR A 7 8.89 11.68 15.57
C THR A 7 7.54 11.00 15.33
N LEU A 8 7.12 10.89 14.07
CA LEU A 8 5.88 10.16 13.75
C LEU A 8 5.96 8.70 14.19
N GLY A 9 7.07 8.02 13.89
CA GLY A 9 7.26 6.62 14.22
C GLY A 9 7.27 6.36 15.73
N GLU A 10 7.93 7.21 16.51
CA GLU A 10 7.98 7.11 17.98
C GLU A 10 6.58 7.29 18.59
N ILE A 11 5.81 8.29 18.16
CA ILE A 11 4.44 8.48 18.64
C ILE A 11 3.57 7.26 18.29
N GLN A 12 3.67 6.78 17.06
CA GLN A 12 2.91 5.61 16.62
C GLN A 12 3.31 4.33 17.38
N ASN A 13 4.59 4.19 17.72
CA ASN A 13 5.06 3.06 18.52
C ASN A 13 4.46 3.07 19.94
N VAL A 14 4.35 4.24 20.56
CA VAL A 14 3.68 4.41 21.86
C VAL A 14 2.19 4.06 21.74
N LEU A 15 1.55 4.34 20.61
CA LEU A 15 0.14 4.03 20.37
C LEU A 15 -0.10 2.59 19.90
N ALA A 16 0.94 1.85 19.52
CA ALA A 16 0.81 0.48 18.99
C ALA A 16 0.08 -0.50 19.94
N PRO A 17 0.24 -0.45 21.28
CA PRO A 17 -0.53 -1.29 22.20
C PRO A 17 -2.05 -1.03 22.15
N LEU A 18 -2.46 0.18 21.74
CA LEU A 18 -3.86 0.57 21.58
C LEU A 18 -4.44 0.17 20.22
N SER A 19 -3.70 -0.56 19.39
CA SER A 19 -4.13 -0.98 18.06
C SER A 19 -5.33 -1.91 18.12
N SER A 20 -6.26 -1.71 17.16
CA SER A 20 -7.44 -2.56 17.00
C SER A 20 -7.44 -3.20 15.60
N PRO A 21 -8.09 -4.37 15.43
CA PRO A 21 -8.32 -4.92 14.11
C PRO A 21 -8.99 -3.90 13.20
N ASN A 22 -8.55 -3.85 11.93
CA ASN A 22 -9.14 -2.97 10.93
C ASN A 22 -10.51 -3.52 10.52
N ASP A 23 -11.53 -2.68 10.47
CA ASP A 23 -12.82 -3.03 9.88
C ASP A 23 -12.74 -2.89 8.35
N GLN A 24 -12.33 -3.96 7.72
CA GLN A 24 -12.13 -4.00 6.27
C GLN A 24 -13.40 -3.85 5.45
N LYS A 25 -14.53 -4.34 5.95
CA LYS A 25 -15.82 -4.20 5.26
C LYS A 25 -16.19 -2.73 5.17
N ARG A 26 -16.03 -2.01 6.27
CA ARG A 26 -16.28 -0.58 6.37
C ARG A 26 -15.31 0.22 5.51
N TRP A 27 -14.03 -0.13 5.53
CA TRP A 27 -13.01 0.46 4.67
C TRP A 27 -13.29 0.28 3.18
N ASN A 28 -13.57 -0.95 2.76
CA ASN A 28 -13.87 -1.24 1.37
C ASN A 28 -15.13 -0.52 0.91
N GLN A 29 -16.12 -0.36 1.78
CA GLN A 29 -17.32 0.41 1.46
C GLN A 29 -16.99 1.89 1.25
N ARG A 30 -16.22 2.50 2.13
CA ARG A 30 -15.79 3.90 1.97
C ARG A 30 -14.96 4.15 0.74
N LEU A 31 -14.00 3.26 0.48
CA LEU A 31 -13.20 3.36 -0.73
C LEU A 31 -14.10 3.30 -1.97
N LYS A 32 -15.11 2.43 -1.95
CA LYS A 32 -16.08 2.32 -3.03
C LYS A 32 -16.92 3.59 -3.15
N ASP A 33 -17.40 4.14 -2.05
CA ASP A 33 -18.20 5.37 -2.06
C ASP A 33 -17.41 6.54 -2.67
N LEU A 34 -16.12 6.67 -2.32
CA LEU A 34 -15.23 7.66 -2.93
C LEU A 34 -14.97 7.40 -4.42
N GLU A 35 -14.76 6.14 -4.81
CA GLU A 35 -14.60 5.75 -6.20
C GLU A 35 -15.85 6.05 -7.02
N ASP A 36 -17.04 5.80 -6.49
CA ASP A 36 -18.32 6.06 -7.15
C ASP A 36 -18.52 7.57 -7.39
N VAL A 37 -18.10 8.42 -6.44
CA VAL A 37 -18.20 9.89 -6.57
C VAL A 37 -17.17 10.45 -7.55
N LEU A 38 -15.92 10.01 -7.44
CA LEU A 38 -14.80 10.56 -8.21
C LEU A 38 -14.55 9.83 -9.54
N LYS A 39 -15.28 8.73 -9.77
CA LYS A 39 -15.23 7.86 -10.97
C LYS A 39 -13.89 7.21 -11.31
N PRO A 40 -12.86 7.13 -10.45
CA PRO A 40 -11.74 6.25 -10.71
C PRO A 40 -12.17 4.82 -10.43
N ASN A 41 -11.72 3.86 -11.24
CA ASN A 41 -11.93 2.44 -11.00
C ASN A 41 -10.63 1.79 -10.56
N THR A 42 -10.63 1.19 -9.38
CA THR A 42 -9.51 0.39 -8.91
C THR A 42 -9.97 -0.97 -8.38
N LEU A 43 -9.09 -1.96 -8.54
CA LEU A 43 -9.28 -3.30 -7.95
C LEU A 43 -8.64 -3.41 -6.56
N TRP A 44 -7.98 -2.36 -6.07
CA TRP A 44 -7.40 -2.38 -4.75
C TRP A 44 -8.46 -2.41 -3.67
N ARG A 45 -8.12 -3.10 -2.60
CA ARG A 45 -8.91 -3.16 -1.37
C ARG A 45 -7.95 -3.06 -0.19
N ALA A 46 -8.47 -2.65 0.94
CA ALA A 46 -7.68 -2.59 2.17
C ALA A 46 -7.02 -3.95 2.46
N PRO A 47 -5.71 -3.99 2.76
CA PRO A 47 -5.01 -5.25 2.98
C PRO A 47 -5.51 -5.97 4.24
N HIS A 48 -5.64 -7.28 4.16
CA HIS A 48 -6.08 -8.16 5.25
C HIS A 48 -4.88 -8.69 6.07
N THR A 49 -4.13 -7.82 6.72
CA THR A 49 -2.98 -8.26 7.52
C THR A 49 -2.99 -7.68 8.93
N SER A 50 -2.31 -8.33 9.85
CA SER A 50 -2.10 -7.78 11.19
C SER A 50 -1.34 -6.45 11.17
N ALA A 51 -0.57 -6.21 10.12
CA ALA A 51 0.16 -4.95 9.91
C ALA A 51 -0.76 -3.76 9.60
N THR A 52 -2.04 -4.01 9.32
CA THR A 52 -3.04 -2.97 9.03
C THR A 52 -3.97 -2.70 10.21
N LYS A 53 -3.56 -3.07 11.43
CA LYS A 53 -4.29 -2.67 12.61
C LYS A 53 -4.33 -1.16 12.73
N GLY A 54 -5.52 -0.62 12.98
CA GLY A 54 -5.71 0.80 13.16
C GLY A 54 -5.26 1.27 14.55
N ILE A 55 -4.57 2.40 14.59
CA ILE A 55 -4.17 3.11 15.81
C ILE A 55 -4.97 4.41 15.93
N PRO A 56 -5.03 5.02 17.12
CA PRO A 56 -5.55 6.38 17.25
C PRO A 56 -4.77 7.32 16.33
N SER A 57 -5.47 8.21 15.61
CA SER A 57 -4.83 9.14 14.67
C SER A 57 -4.00 10.18 15.39
N VAL A 58 -2.78 10.41 14.92
CA VAL A 58 -1.84 11.40 15.45
C VAL A 58 -1.95 12.74 14.73
N ARG A 59 -2.27 12.70 13.43
CA ARG A 59 -2.43 13.88 12.56
C ARG A 59 -1.28 14.88 12.67
N ILE A 60 -0.08 14.42 12.37
CA ILE A 60 1.10 15.28 12.33
C ILE A 60 1.09 16.13 11.06
N HIS A 61 1.40 17.41 11.23
CA HIS A 61 1.61 18.31 10.11
C HIS A 61 2.99 19.00 10.24
N PRO A 62 3.79 19.08 9.15
CA PRO A 62 5.16 19.58 9.20
C PRO A 62 5.32 21.00 9.77
N ASN A 63 4.27 21.82 9.60
CA ASN A 63 4.27 23.20 10.05
C ASN A 63 3.81 23.38 11.52
N TYR A 64 3.35 22.32 12.16
CA TYR A 64 2.84 22.34 13.54
C TYR A 64 3.68 21.46 14.48
N ILE A 65 4.96 21.34 14.17
CA ILE A 65 5.93 20.72 15.04
C ILE A 65 6.86 21.81 15.57
N LEU A 66 6.92 21.91 16.88
CA LEU A 66 7.76 22.87 17.58
C LEU A 66 8.99 22.16 18.12
N GLU A 67 10.14 22.79 18.01
CA GLU A 67 11.35 22.41 18.74
C GLU A 67 11.37 23.16 20.06
N VAL A 68 11.29 22.42 21.17
CA VAL A 68 11.32 22.95 22.52
C VAL A 68 12.42 22.23 23.29
N GLU A 69 13.42 22.94 23.71
CA GLU A 69 14.56 22.39 24.48
C GLU A 69 15.28 21.22 23.78
N GLY A 70 15.36 21.27 22.43
CA GLY A 70 15.96 20.22 21.62
C GLY A 70 15.07 19.01 21.35
N GLU A 71 13.84 19.01 21.84
CA GLU A 71 12.83 17.99 21.55
C GLU A 71 11.80 18.50 20.55
N HIS A 72 11.36 17.62 19.65
CA HIS A 72 10.28 17.92 18.71
C HIS A 72 8.93 17.57 19.31
N ARG A 73 8.04 18.54 19.42
CA ARG A 73 6.67 18.38 19.94
C ARG A 73 5.67 18.67 18.85
N ALA A 74 4.85 17.68 18.52
CA ALA A 74 3.75 17.83 17.59
C ALA A 74 2.56 18.50 18.29
N LEU A 75 2.03 19.56 17.69
CA LEU A 75 0.75 20.15 18.12
C LEU A 75 -0.41 19.31 17.57
N PRO A 76 -1.47 19.07 18.36
CA PRO A 76 -2.63 18.37 17.87
C PRO A 76 -3.34 19.23 16.83
N LEU A 77 -3.70 18.59 15.71
CA LEU A 77 -4.47 19.22 14.65
C LEU A 77 -5.94 18.83 14.74
N ASN A 78 -6.80 19.80 14.47
CA ASN A 78 -8.21 19.52 14.25
C ASN A 78 -8.40 18.79 12.92
N GLN A 79 -9.44 17.95 12.87
CA GLN A 79 -9.84 17.29 11.64
C GLN A 79 -10.33 18.32 10.63
N THR A 80 -9.91 18.20 9.38
CA THR A 80 -10.48 19.00 8.30
C THR A 80 -11.93 18.56 8.02
N ILE A 81 -12.73 19.41 7.37
CA ILE A 81 -14.12 19.07 7.01
C ILE A 81 -14.14 17.84 6.09
N SER A 82 -13.23 17.76 5.13
CA SER A 82 -13.10 16.64 4.22
C SER A 82 -12.72 15.36 4.96
N GLU A 83 -11.75 15.41 5.86
CA GLU A 83 -11.39 14.26 6.70
C GLU A 83 -12.57 13.84 7.60
N ALA A 84 -13.34 14.78 8.15
CA ALA A 84 -14.51 14.47 8.97
C ALA A 84 -15.60 13.77 8.16
N LEU A 85 -15.84 14.23 6.94
CA LEU A 85 -16.86 13.67 6.05
C LEU A 85 -16.44 12.34 5.43
N LEU A 86 -15.16 12.24 4.99
CA LEU A 86 -14.66 11.10 4.23
C LEU A 86 -14.04 10.01 5.10
N CYS A 87 -13.34 10.38 6.17
CA CYS A 87 -12.60 9.44 7.01
C CYS A 87 -13.29 9.12 8.34
N GLY A 88 -14.15 10.00 8.82
CA GLY A 88 -14.79 9.85 10.12
C GLY A 88 -13.78 9.74 11.29
N THR A 89 -14.17 9.06 12.35
CA THR A 89 -13.36 8.81 13.55
C THR A 89 -12.59 7.49 13.49
N GLU A 90 -12.35 6.95 12.30
CA GLU A 90 -11.73 5.64 12.17
C GLU A 90 -10.25 5.66 12.49
N ARG A 91 -9.83 4.53 13.05
CA ARG A 91 -8.43 4.25 13.30
C ARG A 91 -7.79 3.79 12.00
N LEU A 92 -6.73 4.44 11.57
CA LEU A 92 -5.96 4.08 10.39
C LEU A 92 -4.69 3.31 10.78
N PRO A 93 -4.16 2.46 9.90
CA PRO A 93 -2.81 1.91 10.09
C PRO A 93 -1.76 3.01 10.10
N GLY A 94 -0.67 2.81 10.84
CA GLY A 94 0.42 3.80 10.91
C GLY A 94 0.98 4.20 9.55
N ILE A 95 1.03 3.27 8.59
CA ILE A 95 1.44 3.56 7.21
C ILE A 95 0.51 4.58 6.52
N ALA A 96 -0.78 4.58 6.81
CA ALA A 96 -1.71 5.55 6.21
C ALA A 96 -1.39 6.98 6.64
N GLU A 97 -1.10 7.20 7.93
CA GLU A 97 -0.68 8.52 8.41
C GLU A 97 0.70 8.92 7.89
N PHE A 98 1.62 7.95 7.74
CA PHE A 98 2.91 8.20 7.10
C PHE A 98 2.71 8.71 5.66
N ILE A 99 1.82 8.09 4.89
CA ILE A 99 1.51 8.51 3.52
C ILE A 99 0.88 9.91 3.47
N GLN A 100 0.00 10.24 4.41
CA GLN A 100 -0.54 11.61 4.52
C GLN A 100 0.56 12.63 4.82
N LEU A 101 1.49 12.28 5.69
CA LEU A 101 2.66 13.12 5.96
C LEU A 101 3.56 13.27 4.72
N GLU A 102 3.81 12.17 4.00
CA GLU A 102 4.53 12.17 2.72
C GLU A 102 3.90 13.14 1.73
N GLY A 103 2.59 13.04 1.50
CA GLY A 103 1.85 13.95 0.62
C GLY A 103 2.05 15.43 0.99
N ARG A 104 1.91 15.74 2.27
CA ARG A 104 2.07 17.12 2.78
C ARG A 104 3.50 17.66 2.63
N VAL A 105 4.53 16.87 2.93
CA VAL A 105 5.91 17.35 2.79
C VAL A 105 6.33 17.50 1.32
N VAL A 106 5.78 16.70 0.43
CA VAL A 106 5.97 16.87 -1.01
C VAL A 106 5.29 18.14 -1.50
N GLU A 107 4.03 18.35 -1.13
CA GLU A 107 3.23 19.50 -1.58
C GLU A 107 3.75 20.83 -0.99
N GLU A 108 4.00 20.88 0.32
CA GLU A 108 4.30 22.14 1.03
C GLU A 108 5.79 22.45 1.11
N LYS A 109 6.64 21.43 1.19
CA LYS A 109 8.09 21.58 1.36
C LYS A 109 8.90 21.21 0.12
N GLY A 110 8.26 20.67 -0.92
CA GLY A 110 8.92 20.27 -2.15
C GLY A 110 9.93 19.13 -1.97
N TYR A 111 9.67 18.20 -1.05
CA TYR A 111 10.58 17.07 -0.83
C TYR A 111 10.74 16.22 -2.07
N LYS A 112 12.00 15.89 -2.36
CA LYS A 112 12.39 15.00 -3.46
C LYS A 112 12.30 13.53 -3.04
N PRO A 113 12.26 12.59 -3.99
CA PRO A 113 12.18 11.14 -3.69
C PRO A 113 13.24 10.65 -2.68
N GLU A 114 14.47 11.17 -2.77
CA GLU A 114 15.55 10.78 -1.87
C GLU A 114 15.28 11.21 -0.42
N GLN A 115 14.65 12.38 -0.25
CA GLN A 115 14.26 12.87 1.07
C GLN A 115 13.08 12.09 1.65
N ILE A 116 12.18 11.62 0.80
CA ILE A 116 11.06 10.75 1.20
C ILE A 116 11.58 9.38 1.62
N GLU A 117 12.57 8.83 0.93
CA GLU A 117 13.21 7.57 1.32
C GLU A 117 13.86 7.68 2.71
N VAL A 118 14.58 8.76 2.97
CA VAL A 118 15.14 9.05 4.31
C VAL A 118 14.04 9.17 5.36
N LEU A 119 12.96 9.89 5.06
CA LEU A 119 11.79 10.01 5.93
C LEU A 119 11.21 8.63 6.27
N PHE A 120 11.04 7.79 5.27
CA PHE A 120 10.49 6.45 5.41
C PHE A 120 11.39 5.52 6.23
N GLU A 121 12.69 5.49 5.96
CA GLU A 121 13.62 4.62 6.69
C GLU A 121 13.72 5.03 8.18
N ASN A 122 13.64 6.31 8.51
CA ASN A 122 13.62 6.75 9.89
C ASN A 122 12.29 6.39 10.58
N TRP A 123 11.14 6.57 9.91
CA TRP A 123 9.86 6.11 10.41
C TRP A 123 9.86 4.59 10.65
N LYS A 124 10.33 3.83 9.69
CA LYS A 124 10.36 2.36 9.72
C LYS A 124 11.17 1.80 10.89
N ARG A 125 12.23 2.50 11.32
CA ARG A 125 13.05 2.08 12.46
C ARG A 125 12.32 2.20 13.80
N CYS A 126 11.35 3.10 13.90
CA CYS A 126 10.65 3.41 15.14
C CYS A 126 9.36 2.63 15.32
N VAL A 127 8.72 2.17 14.24
CA VAL A 127 7.45 1.44 14.30
C VAL A 127 7.64 -0.06 14.47
N PRO A 128 6.60 -0.81 14.92
CA PRO A 128 6.69 -2.27 15.01
C PRO A 128 7.06 -2.92 13.67
N ALA A 129 8.00 -3.86 13.68
CA ALA A 129 8.51 -4.54 12.47
C ALA A 129 7.41 -5.24 11.64
N SER A 130 6.30 -5.64 12.27
CA SER A 130 5.16 -6.23 11.57
C SER A 130 4.49 -5.25 10.60
N TRP A 131 4.55 -3.94 10.87
CA TRP A 131 3.93 -2.91 10.03
C TRP A 131 4.74 -2.62 8.76
N THR A 132 6.04 -2.86 8.81
CA THR A 132 6.98 -2.62 7.71
C THR A 132 7.47 -3.91 7.06
N SER A 133 6.83 -5.04 7.38
CA SER A 133 7.15 -6.31 6.76
C SER A 133 6.92 -6.26 5.24
N ARG A 134 7.68 -7.02 4.47
CA ARG A 134 7.51 -7.12 3.02
C ARG A 134 6.06 -7.43 2.60
N LYS A 135 5.36 -8.24 3.39
CA LYS A 135 3.95 -8.56 3.14
C LYS A 135 3.03 -7.37 3.39
N ALA A 136 3.28 -6.61 4.46
CA ALA A 136 2.49 -5.44 4.82
C ALA A 136 2.56 -4.33 3.78
N LEU A 137 3.77 -4.09 3.24
CA LEU A 137 4.04 -3.02 2.27
C LEU A 137 3.94 -3.47 0.81
N SER A 138 3.63 -4.76 0.56
CA SER A 138 3.57 -5.29 -0.80
C SER A 138 2.56 -4.56 -1.68
N THR A 139 3.01 -3.96 -2.76
CA THR A 139 2.18 -3.26 -3.75
C THR A 139 1.12 -4.19 -4.35
N VAL A 140 1.45 -5.46 -4.57
CA VAL A 140 0.50 -6.48 -5.09
C VAL A 140 -0.70 -6.68 -4.16
N LEU A 141 -0.49 -6.51 -2.86
CA LEU A 141 -1.55 -6.62 -1.83
C LEU A 141 -2.19 -5.28 -1.48
N GLY A 142 -1.87 -4.23 -2.21
CA GLY A 142 -2.30 -2.86 -1.93
C GLY A 142 -1.27 -2.07 -1.11
N GLY A 143 -0.67 -2.67 -0.07
CA GLY A 143 0.43 -2.10 0.72
C GLY A 143 0.32 -0.59 0.97
N ALA A 144 1.41 0.13 0.75
CA ALA A 144 1.44 1.59 0.84
C ALA A 144 0.60 2.27 -0.26
N TRP A 145 0.45 1.62 -1.43
CA TRP A 145 -0.26 2.21 -2.56
C TRP A 145 -1.76 2.41 -2.33
N ILE A 146 -2.42 1.54 -1.55
CA ILE A 146 -3.84 1.74 -1.24
C ILE A 146 -4.05 3.01 -0.41
N TRP A 147 -3.09 3.33 0.45
CA TRP A 147 -3.15 4.52 1.30
C TRP A 147 -2.80 5.79 0.52
N ARG A 148 -1.83 5.73 -0.43
CA ARG A 148 -1.59 6.82 -1.38
C ARG A 148 -2.81 7.10 -2.25
N TYR A 149 -3.42 6.04 -2.77
CA TYR A 149 -4.64 6.17 -3.54
C TYR A 149 -5.75 6.84 -2.73
N TYR A 150 -5.93 6.41 -1.49
CA TYR A 150 -6.91 7.00 -0.58
C TYR A 150 -6.61 8.48 -0.29
N ASP A 151 -5.37 8.83 0.02
CA ASP A 151 -4.94 10.20 0.27
C ASP A 151 -5.21 11.11 -0.95
N VAL A 152 -4.88 10.64 -2.15
CA VAL A 152 -5.17 11.38 -3.39
C VAL A 152 -6.67 11.56 -3.62
N LEU A 153 -7.51 10.59 -3.27
CA LEU A 153 -8.97 10.76 -3.32
C LEU A 153 -9.45 11.84 -2.35
N VAL A 154 -8.91 11.88 -1.14
CA VAL A 154 -9.21 12.94 -0.15
C VAL A 154 -8.77 14.30 -0.68
N VAL A 155 -7.53 14.40 -1.17
CA VAL A 155 -6.99 15.63 -1.78
C VAL A 155 -7.84 16.11 -2.96
N THR A 156 -8.30 15.19 -3.80
CA THR A 156 -9.20 15.52 -4.93
C THR A 156 -10.52 16.09 -4.43
N ALA A 157 -11.11 15.46 -3.41
CA ALA A 157 -12.37 15.95 -2.84
C ALA A 157 -12.19 17.31 -2.17
N GLU A 158 -11.09 17.55 -1.46
CA GLU A 158 -10.75 18.86 -0.89
C GLU A 158 -10.58 19.92 -1.97
N SER A 159 -9.87 19.60 -3.06
CA SER A 159 -9.66 20.53 -4.17
C SER A 159 -10.98 20.98 -4.79
N VAL A 160 -11.95 20.08 -4.92
CA VAL A 160 -13.31 20.42 -5.39
C VAL A 160 -14.03 21.32 -4.36
N LEU A 161 -13.94 21.00 -3.08
CA LEU A 161 -14.60 21.77 -2.02
C LEU A 161 -14.07 23.20 -1.92
N TYR A 162 -12.79 23.39 -2.09
CA TYR A 162 -12.12 24.70 -1.96
C TYR A 162 -11.92 25.42 -3.29
N GLY A 163 -12.28 24.81 -4.42
CA GLY A 163 -12.11 25.39 -5.75
C GLY A 163 -10.65 25.51 -6.18
N ASP A 164 -9.77 24.64 -5.71
CA ASP A 164 -8.35 24.62 -6.06
C ASP A 164 -8.13 23.78 -7.33
N GLU A 165 -8.23 24.42 -8.50
CA GLU A 165 -8.08 23.75 -9.79
C GLU A 165 -6.70 23.15 -10.00
N ALA A 166 -5.63 23.81 -9.54
CA ALA A 166 -4.26 23.32 -9.73
C ALA A 166 -4.01 22.02 -8.96
N ARG A 167 -4.48 21.95 -7.72
CA ARG A 167 -4.40 20.76 -6.87
C ARG A 167 -5.30 19.64 -7.40
N TYR A 168 -6.47 19.99 -7.94
CA TYR A 168 -7.36 19.04 -8.62
C TYR A 168 -6.69 18.40 -9.82
N ASP A 169 -6.11 19.19 -10.74
CA ASP A 169 -5.45 18.68 -11.95
C ASP A 169 -4.25 17.79 -11.61
N SER A 170 -3.47 18.15 -10.61
CA SER A 170 -2.35 17.34 -10.12
C SER A 170 -2.83 15.98 -9.59
N SER A 171 -3.88 15.97 -8.78
CA SER A 171 -4.46 14.74 -8.24
C SER A 171 -5.06 13.86 -9.34
N GLN A 172 -5.74 14.44 -10.33
CA GLN A 172 -6.26 13.72 -11.49
C GLN A 172 -5.16 13.10 -12.36
N LYS A 173 -4.02 13.78 -12.52
CA LYS A 173 -2.86 13.22 -13.21
C LYS A 173 -2.34 11.98 -12.49
N TRP A 174 -2.21 12.04 -11.18
CA TRP A 174 -1.77 10.91 -10.37
C TRP A 174 -2.76 9.73 -10.46
N LEU A 175 -4.07 9.99 -10.43
CA LEU A 175 -5.10 8.95 -10.58
C LEU A 175 -5.02 8.24 -11.95
N LYS A 176 -4.61 8.92 -13.01
CA LYS A 176 -4.34 8.28 -14.32
C LYS A 176 -3.14 7.33 -14.26
N ASP A 177 -2.10 7.68 -13.52
CA ASP A 177 -0.92 6.81 -13.36
C ASP A 177 -1.23 5.56 -12.52
N VAL A 178 -2.20 5.64 -11.61
CA VAL A 178 -2.74 4.47 -10.88
C VAL A 178 -3.27 3.41 -11.85
N SER A 179 -3.96 3.80 -12.90
CA SER A 179 -4.48 2.85 -13.91
C SER A 179 -3.36 2.08 -14.60
N ARG A 180 -2.22 2.73 -14.86
CA ARG A 180 -1.03 2.09 -15.44
C ARG A 180 -0.41 1.09 -14.45
N LEU A 181 -0.30 1.46 -13.18
CA LEU A 181 0.19 0.55 -12.14
C LEU A 181 -0.73 -0.66 -11.99
N GLN A 182 -2.04 -0.48 -12.03
CA GLN A 182 -2.99 -1.59 -11.96
C GLN A 182 -2.87 -2.56 -13.14
N ALA A 183 -2.67 -2.04 -14.36
CA ALA A 183 -2.39 -2.89 -15.52
C ALA A 183 -1.12 -3.71 -15.30
N HIS A 184 -0.06 -3.10 -14.76
CA HIS A 184 1.17 -3.79 -14.40
C HIS A 184 0.95 -4.89 -13.33
N LEU A 185 0.18 -4.58 -12.28
CA LEU A 185 -0.20 -5.56 -11.26
C LEU A 185 -1.04 -6.71 -11.82
N GLY A 186 -1.86 -6.43 -12.84
CA GLY A 186 -2.59 -7.45 -13.61
C GLY A 186 -1.63 -8.46 -14.25
N VAL A 187 -0.58 -7.98 -14.89
CA VAL A 187 0.48 -8.83 -15.48
C VAL A 187 1.18 -9.66 -14.41
N LEU A 188 1.49 -9.09 -13.25
CA LEU A 188 2.10 -9.84 -12.14
C LEU A 188 1.21 -10.97 -11.64
N ARG A 189 -0.11 -10.77 -11.60
CA ARG A 189 -1.07 -11.83 -11.25
C ARG A 189 -1.05 -12.98 -12.24
N VAL A 190 -0.91 -12.67 -13.54
CA VAL A 190 -0.77 -13.71 -14.58
C VAL A 190 0.50 -14.53 -14.34
N TRP A 191 1.64 -13.90 -14.08
CA TRP A 191 2.88 -14.63 -13.76
C TRP A 191 2.75 -15.47 -12.49
N LYS A 192 2.12 -14.95 -11.44
CA LYS A 192 1.87 -15.73 -10.23
C LYS A 192 0.95 -16.94 -10.48
N SER A 193 -0.05 -16.78 -11.33
CA SER A 193 -0.90 -17.89 -11.76
C SER A 193 -0.12 -18.93 -12.59
N GLY A 194 0.82 -18.47 -13.44
CA GLY A 194 1.70 -19.35 -14.20
C GLY A 194 2.56 -20.26 -13.30
N VAL A 195 3.02 -19.76 -12.15
CA VAL A 195 3.73 -20.59 -11.15
C VAL A 195 2.85 -21.76 -10.68
N TRP A 196 1.59 -21.46 -10.32
CA TRP A 196 0.65 -22.49 -9.87
C TRP A 196 0.27 -23.47 -10.97
N VAL A 197 0.07 -23.00 -12.20
CA VAL A 197 -0.17 -23.85 -13.36
C VAL A 197 0.99 -24.82 -13.57
N GLY A 198 2.23 -24.33 -13.50
CA GLY A 198 3.42 -25.19 -13.61
C GLY A 198 3.49 -26.25 -12.51
N ILE A 199 3.24 -25.89 -11.25
CA ILE A 199 3.20 -26.83 -10.11
C ILE A 199 2.09 -27.87 -10.32
N THR A 200 0.89 -27.44 -10.68
CA THR A 200 -0.24 -28.36 -10.92
C THR A 200 0.07 -29.33 -12.05
N THR A 201 0.71 -28.87 -13.13
CA THR A 201 1.15 -29.74 -14.25
C THR A 201 2.11 -30.82 -13.77
N MET A 202 3.07 -30.48 -12.91
CA MET A 202 4.01 -31.48 -12.34
C MET A 202 3.29 -32.50 -11.47
N VAL A 203 2.35 -32.05 -10.62
CA VAL A 203 1.55 -32.93 -9.76
C VAL A 203 0.69 -33.87 -10.59
N VAL A 204 0.02 -33.35 -11.61
CA VAL A 204 -0.80 -34.17 -12.53
C VAL A 204 0.07 -35.19 -13.27
N ALA A 205 1.25 -34.79 -13.76
CA ALA A 205 2.18 -35.71 -14.43
C ALA A 205 2.61 -36.85 -13.52
N TYR A 206 2.88 -36.55 -12.24
CA TYR A 206 3.26 -37.57 -11.25
C TYR A 206 2.11 -38.58 -10.99
N TYR A 207 0.89 -38.10 -10.75
CA TYR A 207 -0.26 -38.98 -10.53
C TYR A 207 -0.65 -39.78 -11.76
N ALA A 208 -0.61 -39.19 -12.95
CA ALA A 208 -0.88 -39.87 -14.20
C ALA A 208 0.14 -41.02 -14.49
N TRP A 209 1.38 -40.82 -14.07
CA TRP A 209 2.39 -41.87 -14.12
C TRP A 209 2.10 -42.99 -13.12
N GLN A 210 1.77 -42.65 -11.87
CA GLN A 210 1.38 -43.61 -10.82
C GLN A 210 0.17 -44.49 -11.19
N LEU A 211 -0.79 -43.89 -11.90
CA LEU A 211 -2.01 -44.57 -12.36
C LEU A 211 -1.83 -45.30 -13.71
N GLU A 212 -0.59 -45.36 -14.22
CA GLU A 212 -0.26 -45.98 -15.51
C GLU A 212 -1.02 -45.42 -16.72
N THR A 213 -1.64 -44.24 -16.57
CA THR A 213 -2.40 -43.56 -17.63
C THR A 213 -1.50 -42.87 -18.65
N LEU A 214 -0.27 -42.54 -18.27
CA LEU A 214 0.76 -41.97 -19.13
C LEU A 214 2.03 -42.78 -19.10
N SER A 215 2.71 -42.91 -20.26
CA SER A 215 4.05 -43.50 -20.32
C SER A 215 5.05 -42.64 -19.53
N THR A 216 6.10 -43.30 -19.02
CA THR A 216 7.17 -42.62 -18.24
C THR A 216 7.77 -41.45 -19.02
N ILE A 217 7.99 -41.57 -20.33
CA ILE A 217 8.56 -40.53 -21.18
C ILE A 217 7.63 -39.30 -21.22
N ASN A 218 6.31 -39.51 -21.41
CA ASN A 218 5.36 -38.42 -21.47
C ASN A 218 5.20 -37.74 -20.10
N SER A 219 5.22 -38.48 -19.02
CA SER A 219 5.13 -37.94 -17.66
C SER A 219 6.36 -37.10 -17.32
N VAL A 220 7.55 -37.54 -17.68
CA VAL A 220 8.78 -36.73 -17.52
C VAL A 220 8.72 -35.49 -18.39
N GLY A 221 8.28 -35.60 -19.65
CA GLY A 221 8.12 -34.43 -20.53
C GLY A 221 7.17 -33.37 -19.94
N LEU A 222 6.01 -33.77 -19.40
CA LEU A 222 5.06 -32.90 -18.74
C LEU A 222 5.64 -32.29 -17.45
N ALA A 223 6.39 -33.05 -16.66
CA ALA A 223 7.02 -32.54 -15.43
C ALA A 223 8.09 -31.48 -15.76
N VAL A 224 8.90 -31.73 -16.80
CA VAL A 224 9.89 -30.74 -17.28
C VAL A 224 9.19 -29.47 -17.78
N LEU A 225 8.13 -29.60 -18.58
CA LEU A 225 7.34 -28.44 -19.05
C LEU A 225 6.75 -27.65 -17.87
N GLY A 226 6.14 -28.34 -16.91
CA GLY A 226 5.62 -27.70 -15.69
C GLY A 226 6.71 -26.96 -14.90
N SER A 227 7.89 -27.54 -14.80
CA SER A 227 9.05 -26.90 -14.14
C SER A 227 9.48 -25.63 -14.88
N ILE A 228 9.61 -25.68 -16.19
CA ILE A 228 9.97 -24.51 -17.02
C ILE A 228 8.93 -23.39 -16.85
N ILE A 229 7.65 -23.73 -16.91
CA ILE A 229 6.57 -22.73 -16.72
C ILE A 229 6.64 -22.13 -15.32
N SER A 230 6.77 -22.95 -14.26
CA SER A 230 6.81 -22.48 -12.88
C SER A 230 8.03 -21.59 -12.61
N ILE A 231 9.23 -22.03 -12.99
CA ILE A 231 10.48 -21.29 -12.76
C ILE A 231 10.48 -20.01 -13.60
N GLY A 232 10.14 -20.10 -14.90
CA GLY A 232 10.09 -18.93 -15.80
C GLY A 232 9.12 -17.88 -15.31
N SER A 233 7.91 -18.28 -14.92
CA SER A 233 6.89 -17.37 -14.36
C SER A 233 7.36 -16.73 -13.05
N ASN A 234 8.01 -17.50 -12.17
CA ASN A 234 8.55 -16.97 -10.91
C ASN A 234 9.66 -15.95 -11.14
N LEU A 235 10.58 -16.21 -12.05
CA LEU A 235 11.66 -15.27 -12.40
C LEU A 235 11.10 -13.97 -13.00
N LEU A 236 10.10 -14.07 -13.89
CA LEU A 236 9.45 -12.90 -14.49
C LEU A 236 8.66 -12.10 -13.46
N TYR A 237 8.01 -12.78 -12.51
CA TYR A 237 7.35 -12.12 -11.39
C TYR A 237 8.35 -11.28 -10.58
N TRP A 238 9.43 -11.88 -10.10
CA TRP A 238 10.43 -11.19 -9.29
C TRP A 238 11.12 -10.04 -10.01
N LYS A 239 11.37 -10.19 -11.32
CA LYS A 239 11.97 -9.11 -12.13
C LYS A 239 11.05 -7.91 -12.30
N LYS A 240 9.74 -8.11 -12.24
CA LYS A 240 8.74 -7.06 -12.49
C LYS A 240 7.98 -6.62 -11.24
N ASP A 241 8.22 -7.27 -10.10
CA ASP A 241 7.57 -6.90 -8.84
C ASP A 241 7.99 -5.46 -8.46
N PRO A 242 7.04 -4.52 -8.34
CA PRO A 242 7.36 -3.16 -7.97
C PRO A 242 7.90 -3.12 -6.53
N PRO A 243 8.71 -2.11 -6.18
CA PRO A 243 9.20 -1.94 -4.83
C PRO A 243 8.03 -1.88 -3.84
N ALA A 244 8.27 -2.32 -2.62
CA ALA A 244 7.25 -2.36 -1.57
C ALA A 244 6.83 -0.95 -1.13
N PHE A 245 7.70 0.04 -1.36
CA PHE A 245 7.48 1.45 -1.05
C PHE A 245 8.05 2.34 -2.16
#